data_cc1a858bf71b448832b3182b7bf7ed39
#
_entry.id   cc1a858bf71b448832b3182b7bf7ed39
#
_cell.length_a   1.000
_cell.length_b   1.000
_cell.length_c   1.000
_cell.angle_alpha   90.00
_cell.angle_beta   90.00
_cell.angle_gamma   90.00
#
_symmetry.space_group_name_H-M   'P 1'
#
loop_
_entity.id
_entity.type
_entity.pdbx_description
1 polymer ?
#
loop_
_entity_poly.entity_id
_entity_poly.type
_entity_poly.pdbx_seq_one_letter_code
_entity_poly.pdbx_strand_id
1 'polypeptide(L)'
;DDKKAYLILAFLGALVVLLFIAMLALAGRGKQAGHSGNFGNIFGSSSKVAKKDEKEKEEKVTPTNKSAEAKQAVMDADANTMAANGLTYDYANMTLNQVVEAYLADQGIDASQIAFSYKNTKTNEHYSMNDTQPMTAGSTYKLPLNMLVMDEVNKGKLSLTERFDITNTEYEYQGEHDNYVAAFGGSMTIPEMQEYSLVYSENTPAYALAERLGGIEKFYGMLDKYGKSKGDVKTIQMHGNKTTTDYYIQVLDYLWKHQDNYKDILHYIGESFPNEYYKTYLPDLTIYQKPGYVREALNVDAIVMEDTPYMVEIY
;
A
#
# COMPACT_ATOMS: atom_id res chain seq x y z
N ASP A 1 9.68 25.67 -8.91
CA ASP A 1 8.73 25.90 -7.81
C ASP A 1 7.37 25.22 -8.05
N ASP A 2 6.92 25.12 -9.29
CA ASP A 2 5.64 24.46 -9.64
C ASP A 2 5.60 22.98 -9.22
N LYS A 3 6.76 22.31 -9.20
CA LYS A 3 6.87 20.91 -8.75
C LYS A 3 6.54 20.68 -7.27
N LYS A 4 6.85 21.68 -6.41
CA LYS A 4 6.51 21.59 -4.98
C LYS A 4 5.02 21.70 -4.75
N ALA A 5 4.37 22.65 -5.44
CA ALA A 5 2.93 22.83 -5.36
C ALA A 5 2.17 21.56 -5.79
N TYR A 6 2.63 20.94 -6.89
CA TYR A 6 2.04 19.70 -7.42
C TYR A 6 2.15 18.53 -6.43
N LEU A 7 3.33 18.31 -5.86
CA LEU A 7 3.57 17.29 -4.85
C LEU A 7 2.74 17.49 -3.58
N ILE A 8 2.61 18.75 -3.16
CA ILE A 8 1.83 19.12 -1.98
C ILE A 8 0.34 18.83 -2.22
N LEU A 9 -0.19 19.16 -3.41
CA LEU A 9 -1.58 18.91 -3.77
C LEU A 9 -1.90 17.40 -3.84
N ALA A 10 -1.02 16.61 -4.45
CA ALA A 10 -1.16 15.15 -4.50
C ALA A 10 -1.16 14.52 -3.10
N PHE A 11 -0.29 15.00 -2.21
CA PHE A 11 -0.22 14.54 -0.83
C PHE A 11 -1.48 14.90 -0.04
N LEU A 12 -2.00 16.11 -0.22
CA LEU A 12 -3.23 16.54 0.46
C LEU A 12 -4.44 15.77 -0.01
N GLY A 13 -4.55 15.47 -1.30
CA GLY A 13 -5.56 14.57 -1.81
C GLY A 13 -5.55 13.25 -1.04
N ALA A 14 -4.39 12.63 -0.89
CA ALA A 14 -4.22 11.39 -0.15
C ALA A 14 -4.57 11.54 1.34
N LEU A 15 -4.19 12.65 1.99
CA LEU A 15 -4.47 12.90 3.40
C LEU A 15 -5.97 13.08 3.66
N VAL A 16 -6.67 13.83 2.78
CA VAL A 16 -8.14 14.03 2.85
C VAL A 16 -8.87 12.69 2.84
N VAL A 17 -8.42 11.73 2.04
CA VAL A 17 -8.99 10.36 1.99
C VAL A 17 -8.90 9.67 3.32
N LEU A 18 -7.70 9.61 3.87
CA LEU A 18 -7.46 8.90 5.12
C LEU A 18 -8.31 9.46 6.25
N LEU A 19 -8.47 10.78 6.26
CA LEU A 19 -9.23 11.46 7.29
C LEU A 19 -10.74 11.35 7.08
N PHE A 20 -11.21 11.33 5.83
CA PHE A 20 -12.63 11.09 5.52
C PHE A 20 -13.06 9.68 5.90
N ILE A 21 -12.22 8.68 5.61
CA ILE A 21 -12.47 7.28 6.02
C ILE A 21 -12.38 7.13 7.53
N ALA A 22 -11.43 7.80 8.20
CA ALA A 22 -11.36 7.84 9.66
C ALA A 22 -12.61 8.48 10.28
N MET A 23 -13.15 9.55 9.68
CA MET A 23 -14.42 10.15 10.11
C MET A 23 -15.61 9.23 9.87
N LEU A 24 -15.67 8.50 8.76
CA LEU A 24 -16.72 7.51 8.52
C LEU A 24 -16.63 6.35 9.51
N ALA A 25 -15.44 5.91 9.87
CA ALA A 25 -15.22 4.89 10.90
C ALA A 25 -15.63 5.38 12.31
N LEU A 26 -15.43 6.66 12.60
CA LEU A 26 -15.86 7.29 13.86
C LEU A 26 -17.38 7.56 13.88
N ALA A 27 -17.97 7.97 12.76
CA ALA A 27 -19.41 8.17 12.62
C ALA A 27 -20.19 6.84 12.59
N GLY A 28 -19.58 5.75 12.15
CA GLY A 28 -20.12 4.40 12.12
C GLY A 28 -20.20 3.70 13.49
N ARG A 29 -19.74 4.34 14.57
CA ARG A 29 -19.84 3.80 15.95
C ARG A 29 -21.26 3.56 16.46
N GLY A 30 -22.29 3.89 15.67
CA GLY A 30 -23.70 3.69 16.03
C GLY A 30 -24.41 2.51 15.39
N LYS A 31 -23.82 1.81 14.41
CA LYS A 31 -24.45 0.63 13.78
C LYS A 31 -23.42 -0.44 13.49
N GLN A 32 -23.57 -1.56 14.16
CA GLN A 32 -22.94 -2.83 13.86
C GLN A 32 -23.31 -3.24 12.42
N ALA A 33 -22.51 -2.86 11.46
CA ALA A 33 -22.56 -3.44 10.12
C ALA A 33 -21.39 -4.42 10.04
N GLY A 34 -21.71 -5.70 10.26
CA GLY A 34 -20.82 -6.77 9.85
C GLY A 34 -20.58 -6.60 8.35
N HIS A 35 -19.38 -6.31 7.96
CA HIS A 35 -18.96 -6.46 6.59
C HIS A 35 -18.80 -7.97 6.34
N SER A 36 -19.94 -8.62 6.15
CA SER A 36 -20.03 -9.84 5.38
C SER A 36 -19.67 -9.41 3.96
N GLY A 37 -18.39 -9.49 3.61
CA GLY A 37 -17.97 -9.37 2.24
C GLY A 37 -18.81 -10.31 1.41
N ASN A 38 -19.41 -9.79 0.36
CA ASN A 38 -20.29 -10.54 -0.53
C ASN A 38 -19.44 -11.50 -1.38
N PHE A 39 -18.94 -12.57 -0.73
CA PHE A 39 -18.16 -13.63 -1.35
C PHE A 39 -18.90 -14.37 -2.48
N GLY A 40 -20.21 -14.15 -2.60
CA GLY A 40 -21.05 -14.85 -3.57
C GLY A 40 -20.77 -14.51 -5.03
N ASN A 41 -20.08 -13.41 -5.35
CA ASN A 41 -19.83 -12.98 -6.73
C ASN A 41 -18.40 -13.17 -7.23
N ILE A 42 -17.45 -13.50 -6.39
CA ILE A 42 -16.04 -13.68 -6.80
C ILE A 42 -15.83 -15.04 -7.48
N PHE A 43 -16.61 -16.06 -7.13
CA PHE A 43 -16.45 -17.42 -7.66
C PHE A 43 -17.39 -17.79 -8.82
N GLY A 44 -18.18 -16.85 -9.33
CA GLY A 44 -19.24 -17.10 -10.33
C GLY A 44 -18.84 -16.99 -11.79
N SER A 45 -17.56 -16.86 -12.16
CA SER A 45 -17.16 -16.77 -13.56
C SER A 45 -15.93 -17.62 -13.87
N SER A 46 -16.14 -18.93 -13.98
CA SER A 46 -15.22 -19.82 -14.68
C SER A 46 -15.33 -19.60 -16.17
N SER A 47 -14.76 -18.54 -16.72
CA SER A 47 -14.59 -18.36 -18.14
C SER A 47 -13.25 -18.92 -18.58
N LYS A 48 -13.29 -19.88 -19.47
CA LYS A 48 -12.18 -20.49 -20.19
C LYS A 48 -11.18 -19.43 -20.66
N VAL A 49 -10.00 -19.40 -20.08
CA VAL A 49 -8.87 -18.64 -20.63
C VAL A 49 -8.41 -19.37 -21.88
N ALA A 50 -8.73 -18.81 -23.03
CA ALA A 50 -8.09 -19.18 -24.28
C ALA A 50 -6.63 -18.71 -24.22
N LYS A 51 -5.71 -19.64 -24.36
CA LYS A 51 -4.29 -19.33 -24.58
C LYS A 51 -4.15 -18.44 -25.80
N LYS A 52 -3.72 -17.22 -25.59
CA LYS A 52 -3.23 -16.35 -26.62
C LYS A 52 -1.76 -16.10 -26.32
N ASP A 53 -0.89 -16.72 -27.13
CA ASP A 53 0.53 -16.43 -27.16
C ASP A 53 0.72 -15.04 -27.74
N GLU A 54 0.75 -14.03 -26.89
CA GLU A 54 1.27 -12.71 -27.24
C GLU A 54 2.56 -12.51 -26.44
N LYS A 55 3.66 -12.33 -27.18
CA LYS A 55 4.92 -11.81 -26.63
C LYS A 55 4.65 -10.41 -26.10
N GLU A 56 4.39 -10.29 -24.80
CA GLU A 56 4.41 -9.01 -24.12
C GLU A 56 5.81 -8.42 -24.21
N LYS A 57 5.89 -7.24 -24.85
CA LYS A 57 7.07 -6.40 -24.74
C LYS A 57 7.20 -5.97 -23.27
N GLU A 58 8.37 -6.21 -22.70
CA GLU A 58 8.74 -5.69 -21.40
C GLU A 58 8.62 -4.16 -21.40
N GLU A 59 7.51 -3.63 -20.92
CA GLU A 59 7.40 -2.20 -20.61
C GLU A 59 8.07 -1.96 -19.26
N LYS A 60 9.22 -1.32 -19.30
CA LYS A 60 9.77 -0.66 -18.11
C LYS A 60 8.73 0.34 -17.63
N VAL A 61 8.42 0.31 -16.33
CA VAL A 61 7.62 1.35 -15.68
C VAL A 61 8.39 2.68 -15.82
N THR A 62 8.03 3.45 -16.83
CA THR A 62 8.64 4.76 -17.10
C THR A 62 7.63 5.85 -16.74
N PRO A 63 8.06 6.91 -16.05
CA PRO A 63 7.19 8.05 -15.76
C PRO A 63 6.67 8.65 -17.05
N THR A 64 5.38 8.92 -17.11
CA THR A 64 4.77 9.61 -18.22
C THR A 64 5.21 11.08 -18.21
N ASN A 65 5.88 11.53 -19.25
CA ASN A 65 6.32 12.92 -19.34
C ASN A 65 5.13 13.76 -19.85
N LYS A 66 4.37 14.34 -18.91
CA LYS A 66 3.20 15.19 -19.24
C LYS A 66 3.66 16.57 -19.75
N SER A 67 2.92 17.12 -20.72
CA SER A 67 3.13 18.51 -21.15
C SER A 67 2.85 19.50 -20.00
N ALA A 68 3.38 20.73 -20.09
CA ALA A 68 3.14 21.77 -19.09
C ALA A 68 1.63 22.06 -18.93
N GLU A 69 0.86 22.02 -20.02
CA GLU A 69 -0.60 22.23 -20.03
C GLU A 69 -1.33 21.08 -19.31
N ALA A 70 -0.93 19.83 -19.55
CA ALA A 70 -1.49 18.69 -18.84
C ALA A 70 -1.19 18.71 -17.33
N LYS A 71 -0.01 19.17 -16.96
CA LYS A 71 0.36 19.40 -15.53
C LYS A 71 -0.49 20.47 -14.89
N GLN A 72 -0.67 21.60 -15.58
CA GLN A 72 -1.52 22.67 -15.08
C GLN A 72 -2.97 22.23 -14.92
N ALA A 73 -3.51 21.46 -15.89
CA ALA A 73 -4.87 20.95 -15.79
C ALA A 73 -5.07 20.02 -14.57
N VAL A 74 -4.09 19.21 -14.23
CA VAL A 74 -4.14 18.36 -13.01
C VAL A 74 -4.07 19.24 -11.76
N MET A 75 -3.16 20.21 -11.70
CA MET A 75 -3.07 21.15 -10.58
C MET A 75 -4.37 21.93 -10.35
N ASP A 76 -5.01 22.37 -11.43
CA ASP A 76 -6.30 23.07 -11.36
C ASP A 76 -7.42 22.15 -10.88
N ALA A 77 -7.44 20.89 -11.32
CA ALA A 77 -8.40 19.89 -10.88
C ALA A 77 -8.22 19.57 -9.38
N ASP A 78 -6.99 19.39 -8.93
CA ASP A 78 -6.67 19.15 -7.51
C ASP A 78 -7.04 20.35 -6.65
N ALA A 79 -6.71 21.59 -7.08
CA ALA A 79 -7.08 22.80 -6.38
C ALA A 79 -8.61 22.96 -6.27
N ASN A 80 -9.35 22.64 -7.32
CA ASN A 80 -10.81 22.66 -7.30
C ASN A 80 -11.38 21.59 -6.35
N THR A 81 -10.82 20.40 -6.35
CA THR A 81 -11.23 19.32 -5.43
C THR A 81 -10.99 19.72 -3.99
N MET A 82 -9.86 20.34 -3.71
CA MET A 82 -9.52 20.84 -2.36
C MET A 82 -10.43 21.98 -1.94
N ALA A 83 -10.66 22.95 -2.82
CA ALA A 83 -11.58 24.05 -2.55
C ALA A 83 -13.01 23.56 -2.28
N ALA A 84 -13.48 22.54 -3.02
CA ALA A 84 -14.77 21.90 -2.79
C ALA A 84 -14.87 21.22 -1.41
N ASN A 85 -13.73 20.84 -0.82
CA ASN A 85 -13.63 20.33 0.54
C ASN A 85 -13.30 21.39 1.59
N GLY A 86 -13.35 22.67 1.24
CA GLY A 86 -13.09 23.79 2.14
C GLY A 86 -11.60 24.03 2.43
N LEU A 87 -10.70 23.45 1.64
CA LEU A 87 -9.25 23.57 1.82
C LEU A 87 -8.69 24.64 0.88
N THR A 88 -8.21 25.74 1.44
CA THR A 88 -7.67 26.88 0.67
C THR A 88 -6.35 27.33 1.28
N TYR A 89 -5.24 26.72 0.84
CA TYR A 89 -3.90 27.05 1.34
C TYR A 89 -3.05 27.72 0.25
N ASP A 90 -2.13 28.59 0.65
CA ASP A 90 -1.10 29.13 -0.24
C ASP A 90 0.07 28.15 -0.38
N TYR A 91 -0.14 27.09 -1.11
CA TYR A 91 0.82 25.99 -1.27
C TYR A 91 2.17 26.42 -1.86
N ALA A 92 2.16 27.46 -2.72
CA ALA A 92 3.37 27.92 -3.37
C ALA A 92 4.44 28.40 -2.37
N ASN A 93 4.00 28.84 -1.20
CA ASN A 93 4.83 29.39 -0.14
C ASN A 93 4.96 28.47 1.09
N MET A 94 4.43 27.24 1.02
CA MET A 94 4.44 26.29 2.13
C MET A 94 5.34 25.08 1.82
N THR A 95 5.97 24.53 2.85
CA THR A 95 6.56 23.19 2.79
C THR A 95 5.48 22.13 2.92
N LEU A 96 5.77 20.88 2.53
CA LEU A 96 4.83 19.79 2.71
C LEU A 96 4.39 19.63 4.18
N ASN A 97 5.32 19.71 5.12
CA ASN A 97 5.00 19.64 6.55
C ASN A 97 4.05 20.77 6.98
N GLN A 98 4.30 22.01 6.54
CA GLN A 98 3.42 23.14 6.85
C GLN A 98 2.01 22.94 6.31
N VAL A 99 1.86 22.35 5.12
CA VAL A 99 0.55 22.05 4.56
C VAL A 99 -0.16 20.98 5.38
N VAL A 100 0.54 19.91 5.77
CA VAL A 100 -0.03 18.86 6.62
C VAL A 100 -0.44 19.42 7.97
N GLU A 101 0.41 20.20 8.62
CA GLU A 101 0.11 20.85 9.91
C GLU A 101 -1.10 21.77 9.81
N ALA A 102 -1.19 22.61 8.76
CA ALA A 102 -2.32 23.48 8.52
C ALA A 102 -3.62 22.69 8.34
N TYR A 103 -3.56 21.60 7.58
CA TYR A 103 -4.71 20.73 7.38
C TYR A 103 -5.18 20.08 8.68
N LEU A 104 -4.27 19.48 9.45
CA LEU A 104 -4.60 18.86 10.73
C LEU A 104 -5.23 19.86 11.71
N ALA A 105 -4.68 21.09 11.78
CA ALA A 105 -5.21 22.15 12.61
C ALA A 105 -6.63 22.57 12.16
N ASP A 106 -6.86 22.72 10.86
CA ASP A 106 -8.14 23.07 10.28
C ASP A 106 -9.22 22.01 10.56
N GLN A 107 -8.83 20.74 10.52
CA GLN A 107 -9.72 19.60 10.82
C GLN A 107 -9.83 19.29 12.33
N GLY A 108 -9.10 19.96 13.18
CA GLY A 108 -9.08 19.70 14.62
C GLY A 108 -8.50 18.33 14.99
N ILE A 109 -7.57 17.83 14.19
CA ILE A 109 -6.92 16.53 14.38
C ILE A 109 -5.62 16.73 15.14
N ASP A 110 -5.42 15.96 16.21
CA ASP A 110 -4.17 15.93 16.94
C ASP A 110 -3.05 15.33 16.06
N ALA A 111 -1.99 16.10 15.84
CA ALA A 111 -0.85 15.68 15.02
C ALA A 111 -0.18 14.40 15.53
N SER A 112 -0.31 14.05 16.81
CA SER A 112 0.20 12.78 17.35
C SER A 112 -0.53 11.54 16.83
N GLN A 113 -1.69 11.69 16.21
CA GLN A 113 -2.46 10.60 15.60
C GLN A 113 -1.99 10.24 14.20
N ILE A 114 -1.09 11.05 13.62
CA ILE A 114 -0.63 10.90 12.23
C ILE A 114 0.89 10.75 12.22
N ALA A 115 1.36 9.80 11.44
CA ALA A 115 2.75 9.74 11.00
C ALA A 115 2.79 9.69 9.48
N PHE A 116 3.72 10.40 8.87
CA PHE A 116 3.96 10.25 7.44
C PHE A 116 5.45 10.32 7.10
N SER A 117 5.79 9.71 5.97
CA SER A 117 7.07 9.90 5.28
C SER A 117 6.82 10.06 3.79
N TYR A 118 7.58 10.95 3.18
CA TYR A 118 7.60 11.23 1.75
C TYR A 118 9.03 11.20 1.23
N LYS A 119 9.27 10.61 0.07
CA LYS A 119 10.56 10.65 -0.60
C LYS A 119 10.41 10.76 -2.11
N ASN A 120 11.10 11.77 -2.69
CA ASN A 120 11.22 11.89 -4.13
C ASN A 120 12.26 10.91 -4.67
N THR A 121 11.91 10.12 -5.70
CA THR A 121 12.79 9.07 -6.23
C THR A 121 14.00 9.60 -7.00
N LYS A 122 13.96 10.83 -7.53
CA LYS A 122 15.03 11.43 -8.32
C LYS A 122 15.93 12.35 -7.51
N THR A 123 15.33 13.21 -6.68
CA THR A 123 16.07 14.23 -5.93
C THR A 123 16.50 13.75 -4.55
N ASN A 124 15.92 12.66 -4.05
CA ASN A 124 16.00 12.19 -2.67
C ASN A 124 15.47 13.20 -1.65
N GLU A 125 14.72 14.22 -2.07
CA GLU A 125 14.01 15.12 -1.18
C GLU A 125 13.10 14.30 -0.27
N HIS A 126 13.17 14.56 1.02
CA HIS A 126 12.48 13.81 2.05
C HIS A 126 11.76 14.75 3.00
N TYR A 127 10.50 14.45 3.28
CA TYR A 127 9.68 15.10 4.31
C TYR A 127 9.09 14.05 5.22
N SER A 128 8.95 14.36 6.49
CA SER A 128 8.31 13.45 7.44
C SER A 128 7.71 14.20 8.62
N MET A 129 6.76 13.56 9.27
CA MET A 129 6.19 13.96 10.56
C MET A 129 5.99 12.69 11.39
N ASN A 130 6.45 12.70 12.64
CA ASN A 130 6.34 11.57 13.56
C ASN A 130 6.87 10.23 12.98
N ASP A 131 7.83 10.27 12.07
CA ASP A 131 8.28 9.13 11.27
C ASP A 131 8.87 7.98 12.09
N THR A 132 9.33 8.25 13.30
CA THR A 132 9.83 7.23 14.25
C THR A 132 8.80 6.81 15.31
N GLN A 133 7.60 7.41 15.29
CA GLN A 133 6.54 7.05 16.22
C GLN A 133 5.99 5.66 15.90
N PRO A 134 5.84 4.78 16.91
CA PRO A 134 5.23 3.48 16.70
C PRO A 134 3.75 3.59 16.32
N MET A 135 3.42 3.24 15.09
CA MET A 135 2.05 3.21 14.55
C MET A 135 1.60 1.77 14.33
N THR A 136 0.30 1.53 14.29
CA THR A 136 -0.25 0.20 14.00
C THR A 136 -0.06 -0.13 12.52
N ALA A 137 0.62 -1.23 12.20
CA ALA A 137 0.95 -1.58 10.82
C ALA A 137 -0.26 -2.06 10.00
N GLY A 138 -1.18 -2.80 10.62
CA GLY A 138 -2.24 -3.46 9.87
C GLY A 138 -1.69 -4.42 8.82
N SER A 139 -2.37 -4.54 7.71
CA SER A 139 -2.00 -5.42 6.58
C SER A 139 -0.81 -4.91 5.74
N THR A 140 -0.18 -3.79 6.11
CA THR A 140 0.97 -3.28 5.34
C THR A 140 2.15 -4.25 5.37
N TYR A 141 2.28 -5.10 6.40
CA TYR A 141 3.31 -6.14 6.48
C TYR A 141 3.32 -7.10 5.28
N LYS A 142 2.20 -7.21 4.56
CA LYS A 142 2.07 -8.12 3.41
C LYS A 142 2.96 -7.70 2.24
N LEU A 143 3.29 -6.42 2.10
CA LEU A 143 4.22 -5.97 1.07
C LEU A 143 5.63 -6.55 1.27
N PRO A 144 6.35 -6.31 2.36
CA PRO A 144 7.67 -6.89 2.55
C PRO A 144 7.64 -8.42 2.70
N LEU A 145 6.55 -9.02 3.16
CA LEU A 145 6.36 -10.47 3.14
C LEU A 145 6.46 -11.03 1.72
N ASN A 146 5.70 -10.46 0.80
CA ASN A 146 5.70 -10.88 -0.60
C ASN A 146 7.06 -10.63 -1.28
N MET A 147 7.73 -9.53 -0.94
CA MET A 147 9.10 -9.25 -1.41
C MET A 147 10.08 -10.33 -0.95
N LEU A 148 10.04 -10.75 0.31
CA LEU A 148 10.90 -11.82 0.84
C LEU A 148 10.64 -13.17 0.14
N VAL A 149 9.38 -13.49 -0.16
CA VAL A 149 9.04 -14.70 -0.92
C VAL A 149 9.63 -14.63 -2.32
N MET A 150 9.54 -13.50 -3.02
CA MET A 150 10.16 -13.32 -4.33
C MET A 150 11.69 -13.40 -4.27
N ASP A 151 12.31 -12.96 -3.19
CA ASP A 151 13.74 -13.15 -2.99
C ASP A 151 14.14 -14.64 -2.95
N GLU A 152 13.33 -15.48 -2.34
CA GLU A 152 13.60 -16.93 -2.30
C GLU A 152 13.28 -17.60 -3.66
N VAL A 153 12.28 -17.09 -4.40
CA VAL A 153 12.02 -17.51 -5.79
C VAL A 153 13.21 -17.14 -6.69
N ASN A 154 13.70 -15.92 -6.60
CA ASN A 154 14.83 -15.44 -7.40
C ASN A 154 16.15 -16.19 -7.09
N LYS A 155 16.27 -16.77 -5.89
CA LYS A 155 17.38 -17.65 -5.50
C LYS A 155 17.18 -19.10 -5.95
N GLY A 156 16.05 -19.43 -6.59
CA GLY A 156 15.70 -20.79 -7.00
C GLY A 156 15.33 -21.74 -5.86
N LYS A 157 15.01 -21.21 -4.68
CA LYS A 157 14.60 -22.01 -3.52
C LYS A 157 13.10 -22.29 -3.48
N LEU A 158 12.30 -21.46 -4.12
CA LEU A 158 10.86 -21.59 -4.27
C LEU A 158 10.49 -21.54 -5.75
N SER A 159 9.45 -22.26 -6.13
CA SER A 159 8.94 -22.31 -7.51
C SER A 159 7.57 -21.62 -7.61
N LEU A 160 7.40 -20.78 -8.63
CA LEU A 160 6.11 -20.13 -8.92
C LEU A 160 5.04 -21.11 -9.40
N THR A 161 5.42 -22.28 -9.90
CA THR A 161 4.50 -23.28 -10.45
C THR A 161 4.15 -24.39 -9.48
N GLU A 162 4.86 -24.49 -8.36
CA GLU A 162 4.58 -25.46 -7.31
C GLU A 162 3.29 -25.09 -6.58
N ARG A 163 2.46 -26.10 -6.29
CA ARG A 163 1.28 -25.93 -5.44
C ARG A 163 1.62 -26.35 -4.01
N PHE A 164 1.35 -25.47 -3.09
CA PHE A 164 1.62 -25.66 -1.68
C PHE A 164 0.32 -25.98 -0.94
N ASP A 165 0.34 -26.99 -0.09
CA ASP A 165 -0.78 -27.34 0.78
C ASP A 165 -1.08 -26.19 1.74
N ILE A 166 -2.33 -25.75 1.78
CA ILE A 166 -2.85 -24.72 2.67
C ILE A 166 -3.85 -25.24 3.71
N THR A 167 -4.10 -26.55 3.74
CA THR A 167 -5.13 -27.13 4.61
C THR A 167 -4.83 -26.97 6.10
N ASN A 168 -3.54 -26.93 6.45
CA ASN A 168 -3.06 -26.78 7.81
C ASN A 168 -2.33 -25.44 8.05
N THR A 169 -2.45 -24.50 7.11
CA THR A 169 -1.89 -23.17 7.28
C THR A 169 -2.45 -22.48 8.52
N GLU A 170 -1.59 -21.83 9.30
CA GLU A 170 -2.01 -20.96 10.37
C GLU A 170 -2.95 -19.86 9.82
N TYR A 171 -3.96 -19.49 10.56
CA TYR A 171 -4.95 -18.50 10.12
C TYR A 171 -5.37 -17.57 11.27
N GLU A 172 -5.80 -16.39 10.90
CA GLU A 172 -6.40 -15.42 11.82
C GLU A 172 -7.92 -15.63 11.95
N TYR A 173 -8.58 -15.96 10.81
CA TYR A 173 -10.03 -16.18 10.74
C TYR A 173 -10.35 -17.52 10.11
N GLN A 174 -10.96 -18.42 10.88
CA GLN A 174 -11.30 -19.77 10.42
C GLN A 174 -12.18 -19.75 9.17
N GLY A 175 -13.22 -18.91 9.13
CA GLY A 175 -14.12 -18.84 7.98
C GLY A 175 -13.43 -18.41 6.68
N GLU A 176 -12.47 -17.51 6.76
CA GLU A 176 -11.63 -17.13 5.61
C GLU A 176 -10.79 -18.33 5.16
N HIS A 177 -10.08 -18.96 6.09
CA HIS A 177 -9.26 -20.14 5.82
C HIS A 177 -10.05 -21.27 5.15
N ASP A 178 -11.22 -21.65 5.71
CA ASP A 178 -12.08 -22.70 5.17
C ASP A 178 -12.53 -22.39 3.74
N ASN A 179 -12.85 -21.12 3.46
CA ASN A 179 -13.21 -20.66 2.11
C ASN A 179 -12.05 -20.82 1.11
N TYR A 180 -10.81 -20.46 1.49
CA TYR A 180 -9.65 -20.63 0.62
C TYR A 180 -9.29 -22.09 0.39
N VAL A 181 -9.35 -22.92 1.44
CA VAL A 181 -9.14 -24.37 1.32
C VAL A 181 -10.15 -24.97 0.34
N ALA A 182 -11.43 -24.62 0.47
CA ALA A 182 -12.47 -25.11 -0.43
C ALA A 182 -12.30 -24.60 -1.87
N ALA A 183 -12.05 -23.29 -2.04
CA ALA A 183 -11.96 -22.66 -3.36
C ALA A 183 -10.78 -23.16 -4.17
N PHE A 184 -9.64 -23.42 -3.53
CA PHE A 184 -8.40 -23.84 -4.18
C PHE A 184 -8.10 -25.35 -4.06
N GLY A 185 -9.06 -26.13 -3.56
CA GLY A 185 -8.89 -27.58 -3.39
C GLY A 185 -7.73 -27.95 -2.46
N GLY A 186 -7.52 -27.13 -1.43
CA GLY A 186 -6.50 -27.34 -0.39
C GLY A 186 -5.08 -26.95 -0.78
N SER A 187 -4.84 -26.36 -1.96
CA SER A 187 -3.48 -25.95 -2.35
C SER A 187 -3.46 -24.70 -3.23
N MET A 188 -2.46 -23.84 -3.03
CA MET A 188 -2.25 -22.61 -3.80
C MET A 188 -0.81 -22.53 -4.33
N THR A 189 -0.63 -21.85 -5.46
CA THR A 189 0.67 -21.43 -5.97
C THR A 189 1.10 -20.11 -5.33
N ILE A 190 2.40 -19.77 -5.41
CA ILE A 190 2.88 -18.45 -4.94
C ILE A 190 2.16 -17.30 -5.65
N PRO A 191 2.00 -17.28 -6.99
CA PRO A 191 1.24 -16.21 -7.65
C PRO A 191 -0.20 -16.05 -7.15
N GLU A 192 -0.93 -17.15 -6.95
CA GLU A 192 -2.27 -17.12 -6.37
C GLU A 192 -2.26 -16.51 -4.95
N MET A 193 -1.33 -16.94 -4.09
CA MET A 193 -1.20 -16.38 -2.75
C MET A 193 -0.83 -14.90 -2.76
N GLN A 194 0.06 -14.47 -3.66
CA GLN A 194 0.49 -13.08 -3.82
C GLN A 194 -0.65 -12.18 -4.28
N GLU A 195 -1.40 -12.61 -5.29
CA GLU A 195 -2.56 -11.87 -5.78
C GLU A 195 -3.55 -11.60 -4.65
N TYR A 196 -4.00 -12.64 -3.95
CA TYR A 196 -5.00 -12.47 -2.89
C TYR A 196 -4.47 -11.70 -1.68
N SER A 197 -3.21 -11.84 -1.33
CA SER A 197 -2.63 -11.10 -0.19
C SER A 197 -2.34 -9.62 -0.50
N LEU A 198 -2.03 -9.28 -1.76
CA LEU A 198 -1.66 -7.92 -2.14
C LEU A 198 -2.82 -7.13 -2.75
N VAL A 199 -3.57 -7.72 -3.69
CA VAL A 199 -4.69 -7.02 -4.37
C VAL A 199 -5.87 -6.86 -3.41
N TYR A 200 -6.24 -7.94 -2.72
CA TYR A 200 -7.44 -7.99 -1.86
C TYR A 200 -7.12 -7.92 -0.36
N SER A 201 -5.84 -7.95 0.00
CA SER A 201 -5.38 -7.90 1.40
C SER A 201 -5.85 -9.07 2.28
N GLU A 202 -6.08 -10.24 1.71
CA GLU A 202 -6.56 -11.42 2.42
C GLU A 202 -5.46 -12.02 3.34
N ASN A 203 -5.89 -12.62 4.46
CA ASN A 203 -4.95 -13.09 5.49
C ASN A 203 -4.48 -14.51 5.26
N THR A 204 -5.37 -15.44 4.93
CA THR A 204 -5.00 -16.86 4.72
C THR A 204 -3.88 -17.03 3.69
N PRO A 205 -3.94 -16.40 2.49
CA PRO A 205 -2.83 -16.44 1.55
C PRO A 205 -1.54 -15.84 2.08
N ALA A 206 -1.63 -14.78 2.89
CA ALA A 206 -0.45 -14.17 3.51
C ALA A 206 0.23 -15.10 4.53
N TYR A 207 -0.54 -15.78 5.37
CA TYR A 207 -0.01 -16.78 6.30
C TYR A 207 0.64 -17.95 5.55
N ALA A 208 0.00 -18.43 4.46
CA ALA A 208 0.57 -19.48 3.61
C ALA A 208 1.90 -19.05 2.97
N LEU A 209 2.03 -17.78 2.56
CA LEU A 209 3.32 -17.22 2.10
C LEU A 209 4.37 -17.19 3.21
N ALA A 210 3.97 -16.80 4.44
CA ALA A 210 4.89 -16.78 5.57
C ALA A 210 5.44 -18.18 5.89
N GLU A 211 4.63 -19.22 5.75
CA GLU A 211 5.09 -20.62 5.89
C GLU A 211 6.21 -20.98 4.90
N ARG A 212 6.19 -20.42 3.69
CA ARG A 212 7.27 -20.62 2.70
C ARG A 212 8.60 -20.04 3.17
N LEU A 213 8.57 -19.09 4.09
CA LEU A 213 9.74 -18.52 4.74
C LEU A 213 10.12 -19.23 6.06
N GLY A 214 9.31 -20.19 6.50
CA GLY A 214 9.50 -20.96 7.73
C GLY A 214 8.65 -20.48 8.91
N GLY A 215 7.55 -19.81 8.63
CA GLY A 215 6.54 -19.36 9.56
C GLY A 215 6.56 -17.86 9.84
N ILE A 216 5.46 -17.41 10.47
CA ILE A 216 5.22 -15.98 10.68
C ILE A 216 6.29 -15.31 11.55
N GLU A 217 6.75 -15.95 12.62
CA GLU A 217 7.80 -15.40 13.49
C GLU A 217 9.13 -15.23 12.76
N LYS A 218 9.49 -16.23 11.93
CA LYS A 218 10.72 -16.18 11.15
C LYS A 218 10.67 -15.07 10.12
N PHE A 219 9.52 -14.89 9.47
CA PHE A 219 9.29 -13.79 8.54
C PHE A 219 9.58 -12.44 9.20
N TYR A 220 8.98 -12.15 10.37
CA TYR A 220 9.22 -10.88 11.06
C TYR A 220 10.71 -10.66 11.40
N GLY A 221 11.44 -11.72 11.69
CA GLY A 221 12.90 -11.66 11.92
C GLY A 221 13.74 -11.35 10.67
N MET A 222 13.16 -11.41 9.46
CA MET A 222 13.87 -11.15 8.20
C MET A 222 13.68 -9.71 7.67
N LEU A 223 12.80 -8.94 8.28
CA LEU A 223 12.37 -7.63 7.77
C LEU A 223 13.47 -6.57 7.76
N ASP A 224 14.52 -6.73 8.55
CA ASP A 224 15.66 -5.82 8.60
C ASP A 224 16.49 -5.80 7.32
N LYS A 225 16.23 -6.74 6.41
CA LYS A 225 16.80 -6.77 5.06
C LYS A 225 16.52 -5.49 4.27
N TYR A 226 15.34 -4.91 4.44
CA TYR A 226 14.90 -3.77 3.65
C TYR A 226 15.19 -2.42 4.31
N GLY A 227 15.53 -2.41 5.59
CA GLY A 227 15.86 -1.21 6.33
C GLY A 227 15.65 -1.35 7.82
N LYS A 228 16.00 -0.30 8.55
CA LYS A 228 15.77 -0.18 9.99
C LYS A 228 15.41 1.25 10.35
N SER A 229 14.36 1.41 11.12
CA SER A 229 14.00 2.71 11.68
C SER A 229 15.04 3.22 12.65
N LYS A 230 15.17 4.54 12.71
CA LYS A 230 15.93 5.25 13.74
C LYS A 230 15.24 5.19 15.10
N GLY A 231 13.89 5.03 15.10
CA GLY A 231 13.08 4.90 16.31
C GLY A 231 13.31 3.59 17.08
N ASP A 232 12.56 3.37 18.15
CA ASP A 232 12.67 2.16 18.97
C ASP A 232 12.14 0.92 18.24
N VAL A 233 11.06 1.06 17.48
CA VAL A 233 10.52 0.02 16.61
C VAL A 233 11.32 -0.01 15.31
N LYS A 234 12.20 -1.00 15.18
CA LYS A 234 13.19 -1.04 14.08
C LYS A 234 12.62 -1.48 12.73
N THR A 235 11.63 -2.36 12.74
CA THR A 235 10.95 -2.90 11.57
C THR A 235 9.45 -2.97 11.85
N ILE A 236 8.79 -4.06 11.49
CA ILE A 236 7.43 -4.36 11.96
C ILE A 236 7.55 -5.35 13.11
N GLN A 237 6.93 -5.02 14.23
CA GLN A 237 6.85 -5.90 15.38
C GLN A 237 5.59 -6.77 15.31
N MET A 238 5.75 -8.09 15.40
CA MET A 238 4.63 -9.03 15.42
C MET A 238 3.71 -8.75 16.65
N HIS A 239 4.31 -8.68 17.84
CA HIS A 239 3.58 -8.33 19.05
C HIS A 239 3.17 -6.86 19.05
N GLY A 240 1.85 -6.62 19.14
CA GLY A 240 1.29 -5.27 19.08
C GLY A 240 1.19 -4.68 17.68
N ASN A 241 1.65 -5.38 16.65
CA ASN A 241 1.54 -4.98 15.23
C ASN A 241 1.98 -3.52 15.00
N LYS A 242 3.18 -3.16 15.49
CA LYS A 242 3.72 -1.80 15.42
C LYS A 242 4.82 -1.69 14.38
N THR A 243 4.84 -0.55 13.69
CA THR A 243 5.88 -0.15 12.75
C THR A 243 6.06 1.36 12.77
N THR A 244 6.91 1.89 11.90
CA THR A 244 7.16 3.32 11.72
C THR A 244 7.21 3.66 10.24
N THR A 245 6.85 4.88 9.87
CA THR A 245 7.00 5.32 8.47
C THR A 245 8.47 5.48 8.07
N ASP A 246 9.38 5.73 9.03
CA ASP A 246 10.84 5.71 8.78
C ASP A 246 11.36 4.33 8.34
N TYR A 247 10.75 3.24 8.82
CA TYR A 247 11.04 1.90 8.30
C TYR A 247 10.44 1.69 6.92
N TYR A 248 9.16 2.01 6.74
CA TYR A 248 8.44 1.71 5.51
C TYR A 248 8.95 2.47 4.30
N ILE A 249 9.38 3.73 4.46
CA ILE A 249 9.97 4.48 3.35
C ILE A 249 11.24 3.80 2.81
N GLN A 250 11.95 3.06 3.66
CA GLN A 250 13.09 2.26 3.26
C GLN A 250 12.66 0.99 2.50
N VAL A 251 11.54 0.37 2.89
CA VAL A 251 10.95 -0.76 2.15
C VAL A 251 10.55 -0.32 0.74
N LEU A 252 9.84 0.80 0.60
CA LEU A 252 9.45 1.34 -0.71
C LEU A 252 10.66 1.76 -1.55
N ASP A 253 11.67 2.36 -0.94
CA ASP A 253 12.92 2.75 -1.63
C ASP A 253 13.69 1.51 -2.13
N TYR A 254 13.70 0.45 -1.34
CA TYR A 254 14.29 -0.82 -1.76
C TYR A 254 13.54 -1.45 -2.93
N LEU A 255 12.21 -1.51 -2.85
CA LEU A 255 11.34 -1.97 -3.92
C LEU A 255 11.58 -1.17 -5.22
N TRP A 256 11.60 0.15 -5.12
CA TRP A 256 11.83 1.05 -6.24
C TRP A 256 13.19 0.82 -6.92
N LYS A 257 14.24 0.69 -6.14
CA LYS A 257 15.61 0.48 -6.66
C LYS A 257 15.82 -0.90 -7.28
N HIS A 258 15.01 -1.89 -6.90
CA HIS A 258 15.14 -3.28 -7.35
C HIS A 258 13.89 -3.77 -8.10
N GLN A 259 13.23 -2.89 -8.85
CA GLN A 259 11.97 -3.17 -9.56
C GLN A 259 12.02 -4.45 -10.39
N ASP A 260 13.15 -4.74 -11.04
CA ASP A 260 13.31 -5.93 -11.89
C ASP A 260 13.14 -7.24 -11.10
N ASN A 261 13.43 -7.24 -9.80
CA ASN A 261 13.26 -8.40 -8.94
C ASN A 261 11.83 -8.58 -8.42
N TYR A 262 10.99 -7.53 -8.55
CA TYR A 262 9.68 -7.45 -7.91
C TYR A 262 8.57 -7.01 -8.88
N LYS A 263 8.71 -7.31 -10.18
CA LYS A 263 7.73 -6.91 -11.20
C LYS A 263 6.32 -7.40 -10.87
N ASP A 264 6.18 -8.65 -10.43
CA ASP A 264 4.89 -9.22 -10.06
C ASP A 264 4.30 -8.54 -8.81
N ILE A 265 5.15 -8.16 -7.85
CA ILE A 265 4.72 -7.41 -6.66
C ILE A 265 4.18 -6.04 -7.06
N LEU A 266 4.90 -5.31 -7.92
CA LEU A 266 4.45 -4.03 -8.45
C LEU A 266 3.13 -4.18 -9.23
N HIS A 267 3.00 -5.20 -10.06
CA HIS A 267 1.75 -5.51 -10.76
C HIS A 267 0.59 -5.63 -9.77
N TYR A 268 0.69 -6.49 -8.77
CA TYR A 268 -0.39 -6.72 -7.81
C TYR A 268 -0.73 -5.48 -6.98
N ILE A 269 0.25 -4.74 -6.47
CA ILE A 269 -0.04 -3.50 -5.72
C ILE A 269 -0.50 -2.36 -6.63
N GLY A 270 -0.22 -2.42 -7.92
CA GLY A 270 -0.82 -1.56 -8.95
C GLY A 270 -2.31 -1.83 -9.14
N GLU A 271 -2.76 -3.07 -9.00
CA GLU A 271 -4.18 -3.47 -9.07
C GLU A 271 -4.90 -3.36 -7.72
N SER A 272 -4.16 -3.20 -6.64
CA SER A 272 -4.70 -3.15 -5.28
C SER A 272 -5.73 -2.03 -5.11
N PHE A 273 -6.93 -2.39 -4.64
CA PHE A 273 -8.01 -1.48 -4.29
C PHE A 273 -8.24 -0.37 -5.35
N PRO A 274 -8.69 -0.73 -6.57
CA PRO A 274 -8.96 0.25 -7.61
C PRO A 274 -10.06 1.23 -7.13
N ASN A 275 -9.82 2.52 -7.36
CA ASN A 275 -10.69 3.62 -6.96
C ASN A 275 -10.83 3.84 -5.44
N GLU A 276 -9.94 3.26 -4.63
CA GLU A 276 -9.91 3.48 -3.19
C GLU A 276 -8.58 4.08 -2.74
N TYR A 277 -8.54 4.61 -1.52
CA TYR A 277 -7.36 5.24 -0.91
C TYR A 277 -6.80 6.36 -1.78
N TYR A 278 -5.50 6.39 -2.07
CA TYR A 278 -4.90 7.44 -2.90
C TYR A 278 -5.50 7.50 -4.31
N LYS A 279 -5.95 6.38 -4.87
CA LYS A 279 -6.54 6.31 -6.20
C LYS A 279 -7.89 7.04 -6.31
N THR A 280 -8.61 7.22 -5.20
CA THR A 280 -9.85 7.99 -5.18
C THR A 280 -9.63 9.44 -5.57
N TYR A 281 -8.50 10.03 -5.17
CA TYR A 281 -8.20 11.45 -5.34
C TYR A 281 -7.22 11.73 -6.48
N LEU A 282 -6.51 10.71 -6.92
CA LEU A 282 -5.55 10.77 -8.02
C LEU A 282 -5.89 9.70 -9.07
N PRO A 283 -7.13 9.71 -9.63
CA PRO A 283 -7.63 8.63 -10.48
C PRO A 283 -6.89 8.49 -11.81
N ASP A 284 -6.23 9.55 -12.26
CA ASP A 284 -5.50 9.58 -13.52
C ASP A 284 -4.03 9.14 -13.40
N LEU A 285 -3.59 8.81 -12.19
CA LEU A 285 -2.22 8.39 -11.93
C LEU A 285 -2.13 6.87 -11.72
N THR A 286 -1.02 6.30 -12.15
CA THR A 286 -0.65 4.95 -11.73
C THR A 286 -0.10 5.01 -10.31
N ILE A 287 -0.74 4.28 -9.40
CA ILE A 287 -0.38 4.23 -7.99
C ILE A 287 -0.21 2.77 -7.58
N TYR A 288 0.99 2.45 -7.14
CA TYR A 288 1.33 1.17 -6.54
C TYR A 288 1.13 1.29 -5.03
N GLN A 289 0.05 0.73 -4.50
CA GLN A 289 -0.31 0.91 -3.10
C GLN A 289 -0.56 -0.39 -2.36
N LYS A 290 -0.21 -0.42 -1.08
CA LYS A 290 -0.63 -1.46 -0.14
C LYS A 290 -1.26 -0.83 1.10
N PRO A 291 -2.57 -0.87 1.23
CA PRO A 291 -3.23 -0.40 2.44
C PRO A 291 -3.12 -1.41 3.58
N GLY A 292 -3.21 -0.88 4.80
CA GLY A 292 -3.41 -1.63 6.02
C GLY A 292 -4.56 -1.04 6.81
N TYR A 293 -5.58 -1.84 7.06
CA TYR A 293 -6.74 -1.44 7.85
C TYR A 293 -6.93 -2.39 9.02
N VAL A 294 -7.08 -1.82 10.20
CA VAL A 294 -7.54 -2.50 11.40
C VAL A 294 -8.52 -1.55 12.10
N ARG A 295 -9.23 -2.04 13.12
CA ARG A 295 -10.33 -1.28 13.77
C ARG A 295 -9.98 0.18 14.09
N GLU A 296 -8.74 0.43 14.56
CA GLU A 296 -8.28 1.72 15.07
C GLU A 296 -7.29 2.45 14.16
N ALA A 297 -6.90 1.86 13.03
CA ALA A 297 -5.87 2.42 12.17
C ALA A 297 -6.13 2.17 10.69
N LEU A 298 -5.84 3.16 9.88
CA LEU A 298 -5.80 3.06 8.42
C LEU A 298 -4.47 3.63 7.93
N ASN A 299 -3.75 2.80 7.20
CA ASN A 299 -2.42 3.13 6.68
C ASN A 299 -2.36 2.85 5.19
N VAL A 300 -1.59 3.61 4.46
CA VAL A 300 -1.34 3.32 3.04
C VAL A 300 0.10 3.62 2.69
N ASP A 301 0.78 2.60 2.19
CA ASP A 301 2.11 2.71 1.60
C ASP A 301 1.97 2.78 0.09
N ALA A 302 2.57 3.76 -0.57
CA ALA A 302 2.44 3.91 -2.01
C ALA A 302 3.67 4.48 -2.71
N ILE A 303 3.82 4.06 -3.99
CA ILE A 303 4.67 4.70 -4.99
C ILE A 303 3.73 5.32 -6.01
N VAL A 304 3.81 6.62 -6.18
CA VAL A 304 2.95 7.40 -7.08
C VAL A 304 3.75 7.79 -8.33
N MET A 305 3.20 7.44 -9.49
CA MET A 305 3.85 7.64 -10.79
C MET A 305 3.48 8.99 -11.39
N GLU A 306 4.10 10.02 -10.86
CA GLU A 306 4.12 11.35 -11.49
C GLU A 306 5.28 11.47 -12.48
N ASP A 307 5.44 12.60 -13.14
CA ASP A 307 6.63 12.90 -13.96
C ASP A 307 7.93 12.72 -13.17
N THR A 308 7.88 12.98 -11.89
CA THR A 308 8.89 12.62 -10.93
C THR A 308 8.24 11.71 -9.90
N PRO A 309 8.39 10.40 -10.02
CA PRO A 309 7.79 9.46 -9.09
C PRO A 309 8.24 9.70 -7.65
N TYR A 310 7.33 9.47 -6.73
CA TYR A 310 7.60 9.63 -5.31
C TYR A 310 6.97 8.49 -4.49
N MET A 311 7.50 8.33 -3.30
CA MET A 311 6.99 7.41 -2.29
C MET A 311 6.28 8.21 -1.22
N VAL A 312 5.18 7.72 -0.74
CA VAL A 312 4.41 8.33 0.34
C VAL A 312 3.76 7.27 1.21
N GLU A 313 3.81 7.49 2.51
CA GLU A 313 3.22 6.65 3.52
C GLU A 313 2.53 7.52 4.55
N ILE A 314 1.30 7.13 4.89
CA ILE A 314 0.52 7.80 5.92
C ILE A 314 -0.06 6.74 6.86
N TYR A 315 0.15 6.95 8.14
CA TYR A 315 -0.24 6.07 9.25
C TYR A 315 -1.04 6.82 10.30
#